data_dbcfdb9ecac440af64d46a51b7831800
#
_entry.id   dbcfdb9ecac440af64d46a51b7831800
#
_cell.length_a   1.000
_cell.length_b   1.000
_cell.length_c   1.000
_cell.angle_alpha   90.00
_cell.angle_beta   90.00
_cell.angle_gamma   90.00
#
_symmetry.space_group_name_H-M   'P 1'
#
loop_
_entity.id
_entity.type
_entity.pdbx_description
1 polymer ?
#
loop_
_entity_poly.entity_id
_entity_poly.type
_entity_poly.pdbx_seq_one_letter_code
_entity_poly.pdbx_strand_id
1 'polypeptide(L)'
;MSIRKVMMMFALMTGIVCAGHAQEVKNDSTATTKAEEVKLVKDVYPQTEEDGDLYHGLTRKLMFDRMIPPHGLEVTYDKTVHILFPSAVRYVDLGSPNLIAGKADGAENVIRVKATVRNFRTETNMSVITEDGSYYSFNVKYADEPLLLNVEMKDFIHDGSTVNRPNNAQEIYLKELGSESPMLVHLIMKSLHKENKRKVKHIGCKRFGIQYLLKGIYVHNDLLYLHTEIKNQSNVPFDVDYITFKIVDKKVAKRTAIQEQVLFPLRAYNYAVRVAGKKSERTVFCLQKFTIPDGKQLVVEMNEKNGGRHQTFTVENEDLVQAETINELRVR
;
A
#
# COMPACT_ATOMS: atom_id res chain seq x y z
N MET A 1 -50.13 11.50 30.88
CA MET A 1 -50.41 12.73 31.65
C MET A 1 -49.24 13.64 31.37
N SER A 2 -49.34 14.56 30.46
CA SER A 2 -49.94 15.89 30.57
C SER A 2 -48.97 16.80 31.39
N ILE A 3 -48.43 17.88 31.01
CA ILE A 3 -48.93 19.05 30.32
C ILE A 3 -47.81 20.11 30.42
N ARG A 4 -47.41 20.76 29.33
CA ARG A 4 -47.57 22.19 29.00
C ARG A 4 -46.68 23.18 29.74
N LYS A 5 -45.89 23.93 28.93
CA LYS A 5 -46.14 25.32 28.48
C LYS A 5 -45.87 26.38 29.52
N VAL A 6 -45.16 27.43 29.12
CA VAL A 6 -45.49 28.86 29.04
C VAL A 6 -44.14 29.62 28.97
N MET A 7 -43.70 30.26 27.91
CA MET A 7 -44.13 31.47 27.23
C MET A 7 -43.85 32.76 28.02
N MET A 8 -43.01 33.60 27.39
CA MET A 8 -43.15 35.06 27.19
C MET A 8 -42.89 36.00 28.37
N MET A 9 -42.14 37.05 28.23
CA MET A 9 -42.52 38.40 27.80
C MET A 9 -41.49 39.47 28.17
N PHE A 10 -41.22 40.37 27.24
CA PHE A 10 -41.20 41.84 27.27
C PHE A 10 -40.15 42.51 28.17
N ALA A 11 -39.59 43.65 27.87
CA ALA A 11 -39.73 44.70 26.84
C ALA A 11 -38.69 45.76 27.08
N LEU A 12 -38.21 46.40 26.09
CA LEU A 12 -38.31 47.84 25.76
C LEU A 12 -37.76 48.88 26.73
N MET A 13 -37.08 49.79 26.13
CA MET A 13 -36.90 51.24 26.30
C MET A 13 -35.45 51.59 26.62
N THR A 14 -34.80 52.60 26.11
CA THR A 14 -35.06 53.82 25.35
C THR A 14 -33.71 54.34 24.87
N GLY A 15 -33.46 54.74 23.75
CA GLY A 15 -33.42 55.88 22.98
C GLY A 15 -32.70 57.10 23.55
N ILE A 16 -31.51 57.45 22.97
CA ILE A 16 -31.09 58.84 22.93
C ILE A 16 -30.44 59.07 21.56
N VAL A 17 -31.03 59.99 20.82
CA VAL A 17 -30.60 60.58 19.59
C VAL A 17 -29.55 61.62 19.91
N CYS A 18 -28.41 61.61 19.22
CA CYS A 18 -27.63 62.83 18.97
C CYS A 18 -27.20 62.87 17.52
N ALA A 19 -27.78 63.80 16.82
CA ALA A 19 -27.40 64.21 15.48
C ALA A 19 -26.10 64.98 15.50
N GLY A 20 -25.28 64.77 14.48
CA GLY A 20 -24.08 65.59 14.32
C GLY A 20 -23.30 65.28 13.06
N HIS A 21 -23.64 65.99 12.00
CA HIS A 21 -22.84 66.38 10.82
C HIS A 21 -22.18 65.28 9.96
N ALA A 22 -22.76 65.17 8.79
CA ALA A 22 -22.13 64.69 7.58
C ALA A 22 -20.93 65.55 7.16
N GLN A 23 -19.80 64.90 6.91
CA GLN A 23 -18.78 65.43 6.03
C GLN A 23 -18.40 64.32 5.07
N GLU A 24 -18.76 64.53 3.80
CA GLU A 24 -18.30 63.82 2.66
C GLU A 24 -16.78 63.84 2.55
N VAL A 25 -16.13 62.69 2.60
CA VAL A 25 -14.80 62.49 2.03
C VAL A 25 -14.88 61.37 1.04
N LYS A 26 -14.76 61.77 -0.20
CA LYS A 26 -14.63 60.87 -1.36
C LYS A 26 -13.36 60.06 -1.29
N ASN A 27 -13.54 58.77 -1.59
CA ASN A 27 -12.67 57.87 -2.34
C ASN A 27 -11.15 57.96 -2.18
N ASP A 28 -10.59 56.90 -1.62
CA ASP A 28 -9.57 56.06 -2.30
C ASP A 28 -9.22 54.86 -1.43
N SER A 29 -9.99 53.77 -1.53
CA SER A 29 -9.70 52.54 -0.77
C SER A 29 -9.50 51.26 -1.62
N THR A 30 -9.23 51.44 -2.92
CA THR A 30 -9.01 50.26 -3.80
C THR A 30 -7.57 50.06 -4.29
N ALA A 31 -6.67 50.99 -4.02
CA ALA A 31 -5.27 50.87 -4.44
C ALA A 31 -4.33 50.36 -3.31
N THR A 32 -4.71 50.53 -2.03
CA THR A 32 -3.86 50.19 -0.88
C THR A 32 -3.89 48.68 -0.55
N THR A 33 -5.01 48.02 -0.78
CA THR A 33 -5.13 46.57 -0.44
C THR A 33 -4.32 45.68 -1.35
N LYS A 34 -4.14 46.04 -2.65
CA LYS A 34 -3.30 45.26 -3.57
C LYS A 34 -1.80 45.45 -3.31
N ALA A 35 -1.38 46.59 -2.84
CA ALA A 35 0.03 46.86 -2.54
C ALA A 35 0.48 46.21 -1.21
N GLU A 36 -0.39 46.10 -0.21
CA GLU A 36 -0.09 45.36 1.02
C GLU A 36 -0.06 43.87 0.88
N GLU A 37 -0.97 43.28 0.07
CA GLU A 37 -0.93 41.85 -0.22
C GLU A 37 0.35 41.44 -0.95
N VAL A 38 0.81 42.25 -1.89
CA VAL A 38 2.06 42.02 -2.61
C VAL A 38 3.28 42.17 -1.70
N LYS A 39 3.19 43.05 -0.69
CA LYS A 39 4.28 43.28 0.29
C LYS A 39 4.38 42.13 1.29
N LEU A 40 3.26 41.59 1.79
CA LEU A 40 3.25 40.44 2.69
C LEU A 40 3.83 39.18 2.04
N VAL A 41 3.58 38.96 0.76
CA VAL A 41 4.14 37.82 0.02
C VAL A 41 5.64 37.96 -0.23
N LYS A 42 6.15 39.19 -0.33
CA LYS A 42 7.61 39.44 -0.45
C LYS A 42 8.39 39.25 0.85
N ASP A 43 7.78 39.56 1.97
CA ASP A 43 8.45 39.47 3.28
C ASP A 43 8.49 38.05 3.86
N VAL A 44 7.68 37.11 3.33
CA VAL A 44 7.67 35.69 3.75
C VAL A 44 8.75 34.87 3.04
N TYR A 45 9.25 35.34 1.89
CA TYR A 45 10.38 34.72 1.21
C TYR A 45 11.47 35.77 0.99
N PRO A 46 12.54 35.77 1.79
CA PRO A 46 13.69 36.62 1.53
C PRO A 46 14.21 36.25 0.14
N GLN A 47 13.98 37.13 -0.83
CA GLN A 47 14.63 37.04 -2.12
C GLN A 47 16.09 37.39 -1.87
N THR A 48 16.92 36.40 -1.62
CA THR A 48 18.37 36.54 -1.75
C THR A 48 18.65 36.73 -3.24
N GLU A 49 18.79 38.00 -3.61
CA GLU A 49 19.16 38.41 -4.96
C GLU A 49 20.65 38.11 -5.21
N GLU A 50 21.19 36.97 -4.95
CA GLU A 50 22.57 36.65 -5.39
C GLU A 50 22.93 35.15 -5.35
N ASP A 51 21.97 34.25 -5.35
CA ASP A 51 22.31 32.89 -5.72
C ASP A 51 22.03 32.73 -7.22
N GLY A 52 23.11 32.82 -8.01
CA GLY A 52 23.10 32.45 -9.40
C GLY A 52 22.41 31.09 -9.54
N ASP A 53 21.47 31.00 -10.47
CA ASP A 53 20.62 29.85 -10.72
C ASP A 53 21.43 28.55 -10.58
N LEU A 54 21.34 27.92 -9.40
CA LEU A 54 22.08 26.70 -9.02
C LEU A 54 21.88 25.59 -10.05
N TYR A 55 20.84 25.70 -10.87
CA TYR A 55 20.43 24.72 -11.85
C TYR A 55 20.72 25.11 -13.29
N HIS A 56 21.45 26.22 -13.54
CA HIS A 56 21.85 26.70 -14.85
C HIS A 56 20.69 26.88 -15.86
N GLY A 57 19.50 27.21 -15.38
CA GLY A 57 18.32 27.53 -16.22
C GLY A 57 17.71 26.34 -16.98
N LEU A 58 18.25 25.13 -16.87
CA LEU A 58 17.74 23.94 -17.55
C LEU A 58 16.74 23.14 -16.72
N THR A 59 16.61 23.44 -15.43
CA THR A 59 15.81 22.66 -14.48
C THR A 59 14.49 23.37 -14.18
N ARG A 60 13.38 22.65 -14.24
CA ARG A 60 12.08 23.18 -13.82
C ARG A 60 12.03 23.28 -12.29
N LYS A 61 11.58 24.42 -11.79
CA LYS A 61 11.32 24.59 -10.34
C LYS A 61 10.22 23.64 -9.89
N LEU A 62 10.42 23.01 -8.75
CA LEU A 62 9.37 22.22 -8.09
C LEU A 62 8.34 23.17 -7.49
N MET A 63 7.07 22.88 -7.71
CA MET A 63 5.95 23.67 -7.19
C MET A 63 5.40 23.00 -5.94
N PHE A 64 4.97 23.81 -4.96
CA PHE A 64 4.41 23.30 -3.70
C PHE A 64 3.16 22.45 -3.86
N ASP A 65 2.38 22.68 -4.91
CA ASP A 65 1.20 21.89 -5.26
C ASP A 65 1.52 20.42 -5.61
N ARG A 66 2.81 20.13 -5.86
CA ARG A 66 3.30 18.76 -6.13
C ARG A 66 4.05 18.14 -4.97
N MET A 67 4.15 18.84 -3.85
CA MET A 67 4.80 18.31 -2.66
C MET A 67 3.87 17.29 -1.97
N ILE A 68 4.43 16.14 -1.63
CA ILE A 68 3.78 15.20 -0.70
C ILE A 68 4.07 15.70 0.71
N PRO A 69 3.07 16.20 1.47
CA PRO A 69 3.30 16.73 2.79
C PRO A 69 3.79 15.61 3.73
N PRO A 70 4.94 15.79 4.40
CA PRO A 70 5.45 14.80 5.33
C PRO A 70 4.65 14.80 6.64
N HIS A 71 4.54 13.64 7.28
CA HIS A 71 4.02 13.51 8.63
C HIS A 71 5.09 13.92 9.65
N GLY A 72 4.72 14.69 10.65
CA GLY A 72 5.63 15.04 11.75
C GLY A 72 5.87 13.83 12.66
N LEU A 73 7.13 13.49 12.93
CA LEU A 73 7.52 12.40 13.81
C LEU A 73 8.55 12.89 14.83
N GLU A 74 8.28 12.64 16.10
CA GLU A 74 9.22 12.90 17.18
C GLU A 74 9.90 11.61 17.61
N VAL A 75 11.22 11.65 17.77
CA VAL A 75 12.02 10.50 18.23
C VAL A 75 12.94 10.90 19.37
N THR A 76 13.27 9.95 20.21
CA THR A 76 14.21 10.16 21.32
C THR A 76 15.25 9.05 21.38
N TYR A 77 16.32 9.27 22.13
CA TYR A 77 17.36 8.28 22.38
C TYR A 77 16.89 7.17 23.33
N ASP A 78 16.03 7.46 24.29
CA ASP A 78 15.69 6.55 25.39
C ASP A 78 14.44 5.69 25.12
N LYS A 79 13.57 6.13 24.23
CA LYS A 79 12.34 5.42 23.89
C LYS A 79 12.31 5.08 22.39
N THR A 80 11.60 4.03 22.02
CA THR A 80 11.40 3.61 20.63
C THR A 80 10.00 3.98 20.19
N VAL A 81 9.90 4.62 19.04
CA VAL A 81 8.62 4.88 18.38
C VAL A 81 8.27 3.72 17.47
N HIS A 82 7.04 3.25 17.54
CA HIS A 82 6.49 2.20 16.68
C HIS A 82 5.48 2.80 15.71
N ILE A 83 5.66 2.51 14.43
CA ILE A 83 4.76 2.94 13.37
C ILE A 83 4.16 1.71 12.73
N LEU A 84 2.83 1.58 12.81
CA LEU A 84 2.06 0.47 12.27
C LEU A 84 1.49 0.87 10.91
N PHE A 85 1.87 0.14 9.88
CA PHE A 85 1.38 0.35 8.52
C PHE A 85 0.27 -0.64 8.18
N PRO A 86 -0.63 -0.27 7.23
CA PRO A 86 -1.71 -1.17 6.81
C PRO A 86 -1.23 -2.37 5.99
N SER A 87 -0.04 -2.28 5.39
CA SER A 87 0.58 -3.34 4.59
C SER A 87 2.02 -3.56 5.04
N ALA A 88 2.60 -4.70 4.71
CA ALA A 88 4.00 -5.03 5.02
C ALA A 88 4.94 -3.96 4.47
N VAL A 89 5.94 -3.59 5.25
CA VAL A 89 6.94 -2.60 4.85
C VAL A 89 7.99 -3.26 3.97
N ARG A 90 8.18 -2.68 2.79
CA ARG A 90 9.16 -3.14 1.82
C ARG A 90 10.50 -2.44 1.95
N TYR A 91 10.45 -1.12 2.10
CA TYR A 91 11.64 -0.27 2.07
C TYR A 91 11.52 0.86 3.09
N VAL A 92 12.63 1.17 3.75
CA VAL A 92 12.78 2.31 4.66
C VAL A 92 14.06 3.04 4.28
N ASP A 93 13.97 4.34 4.10
CA ASP A 93 15.09 5.22 3.87
C ASP A 93 15.18 6.27 4.98
N LEU A 94 16.38 6.47 5.50
CA LEU A 94 16.67 7.40 6.59
C LEU A 94 17.58 8.51 6.06
N GLY A 95 17.14 9.74 6.18
CA GLY A 95 17.89 10.91 5.70
C GLY A 95 19.13 11.27 6.54
N SER A 96 19.30 10.65 7.71
CA SER A 96 20.43 10.96 8.59
C SER A 96 20.86 9.74 9.40
N PRO A 97 22.17 9.58 9.70
CA PRO A 97 22.67 8.56 10.62
C PRO A 97 22.24 8.78 12.08
N ASN A 98 21.64 9.92 12.39
CA ASN A 98 21.07 10.21 13.71
C ASN A 98 19.81 9.38 14.01
N LEU A 99 19.31 8.65 13.03
CA LEU A 99 18.17 7.73 13.16
C LEU A 99 18.61 6.29 12.97
N ILE A 100 17.92 5.40 13.64
CA ILE A 100 17.93 3.96 13.36
C ILE A 100 16.49 3.50 13.23
N ALA A 101 16.21 2.73 12.20
CA ALA A 101 14.92 2.10 12.02
C ALA A 101 15.09 0.64 11.61
N GLY A 102 14.11 -0.19 11.95
CA GLY A 102 14.08 -1.59 11.57
C GLY A 102 12.67 -2.17 11.73
N LYS A 103 12.38 -3.23 10.99
CA LYS A 103 11.15 -3.97 11.18
C LYS A 103 11.10 -4.59 12.58
N ALA A 104 9.92 -4.69 13.16
CA ALA A 104 9.73 -5.44 14.40
C ALA A 104 9.78 -6.95 14.09
N ASP A 105 10.38 -7.73 14.97
CA ASP A 105 10.51 -9.18 14.80
C ASP A 105 9.12 -9.82 14.72
N GLY A 106 8.86 -10.54 13.64
CA GLY A 106 7.58 -11.21 13.41
C GLY A 106 6.41 -10.29 13.01
N ALA A 107 6.66 -8.99 12.80
CA ALA A 107 5.65 -8.02 12.37
C ALA A 107 6.15 -7.20 11.16
N GLU A 108 5.89 -7.71 9.97
CA GLU A 108 6.37 -7.12 8.71
C GLU A 108 5.81 -5.71 8.42
N ASN A 109 4.71 -5.34 9.06
CA ASN A 109 4.05 -4.05 8.90
C ASN A 109 4.35 -3.05 10.02
N VAL A 110 5.29 -3.36 10.91
CA VAL A 110 5.66 -2.47 12.03
C VAL A 110 7.12 -2.05 11.89
N ILE A 111 7.36 -0.74 11.90
CA ILE A 111 8.70 -0.16 11.95
C ILE A 111 8.96 0.42 13.32
N ARG A 112 10.12 0.09 13.86
CA ARG A 112 10.67 0.68 15.07
C ARG A 112 11.64 1.78 14.67
N VAL A 113 11.45 2.98 15.22
CA VAL A 113 12.33 4.13 14.96
C VAL A 113 12.86 4.69 16.27
N LYS A 114 14.14 5.05 16.30
CA LYS A 114 14.81 5.60 17.46
C LYS A 114 15.92 6.53 17.05
N ALA A 115 16.22 7.54 17.88
CA ALA A 115 17.43 8.36 17.72
C ALA A 115 18.68 7.58 18.14
N THR A 116 19.76 7.70 17.37
CA THR A 116 21.09 7.13 17.68
C THR A 116 21.93 8.04 18.54
N VAL A 117 21.60 9.35 18.51
CA VAL A 117 22.26 10.41 19.29
C VAL A 117 21.22 11.26 20.01
N ARG A 118 21.61 11.86 21.13
CA ARG A 118 20.76 12.78 21.90
C ARG A 118 20.82 14.19 21.30
N ASN A 119 19.72 14.91 21.38
CA ASN A 119 19.62 16.34 21.12
C ASN A 119 20.17 16.78 19.75
N PHE A 120 19.93 16.00 18.69
CA PHE A 120 20.23 16.48 17.35
C PHE A 120 19.28 17.65 16.99
N ARG A 121 19.87 18.74 16.49
CA ARG A 121 19.13 20.00 16.26
C ARG A 121 18.48 20.08 14.88
N THR A 122 19.09 19.44 13.90
CA THR A 122 18.64 19.49 12.51
C THR A 122 17.53 18.47 12.29
N GLU A 123 16.37 18.91 11.83
CA GLU A 123 15.32 17.99 11.36
C GLU A 123 15.87 17.14 10.21
N THR A 124 15.38 15.92 10.13
CA THR A 124 15.73 14.99 9.07
C THR A 124 14.46 14.32 8.52
N ASN A 125 14.61 13.52 7.50
CA ASN A 125 13.47 12.83 6.92
C ASN A 125 13.59 11.31 7.06
N MET A 126 12.45 10.66 6.94
CA MET A 126 12.33 9.22 6.76
C MET A 126 11.26 8.94 5.71
N SER A 127 11.55 8.02 4.82
CA SER A 127 10.59 7.57 3.80
C SER A 127 10.34 6.08 3.95
N VAL A 128 9.08 5.67 3.81
CA VAL A 128 8.66 4.26 3.90
C VAL A 128 7.83 3.90 2.69
N ILE A 129 8.13 2.75 2.08
CA ILE A 129 7.36 2.15 0.99
C ILE A 129 6.83 0.80 1.47
N THR A 130 5.54 0.59 1.30
CA THR A 130 4.87 -0.67 1.66
C THR A 130 4.68 -1.58 0.44
N GLU A 131 4.38 -2.86 0.66
CA GLU A 131 4.21 -3.86 -0.39
C GLU A 131 3.06 -3.56 -1.36
N ASP A 132 2.07 -2.80 -0.91
CA ASP A 132 0.95 -2.31 -1.74
C ASP A 132 1.31 -1.07 -2.56
N GLY A 133 2.57 -0.59 -2.50
CA GLY A 133 3.07 0.58 -3.22
C GLY A 133 2.71 1.92 -2.58
N SER A 134 2.19 1.93 -1.36
CA SER A 134 1.95 3.19 -0.65
C SER A 134 3.26 3.82 -0.19
N TYR A 135 3.37 5.14 -0.37
CA TYR A 135 4.52 5.93 0.03
C TYR A 135 4.17 6.85 1.21
N TYR A 136 4.97 6.76 2.26
CA TYR A 136 4.84 7.58 3.45
C TYR A 136 6.11 8.40 3.66
N SER A 137 5.95 9.71 3.82
CA SER A 137 7.04 10.65 4.09
C SER A 137 6.90 11.19 5.51
N PHE A 138 8.01 11.23 6.24
CA PHE A 138 8.08 11.76 7.60
C PHE A 138 9.14 12.84 7.69
N ASN A 139 8.81 13.93 8.37
CA ASN A 139 9.77 14.92 8.87
C ASN A 139 10.06 14.58 10.33
N VAL A 140 11.31 14.26 10.65
CA VAL A 140 11.71 13.68 11.94
C VAL A 140 12.54 14.68 12.73
N LYS A 141 12.12 14.94 13.96
CA LYS A 141 12.86 15.78 14.90
C LYS A 141 13.12 15.04 16.21
N TYR A 142 14.15 15.47 16.94
CA TYR A 142 14.42 15.01 18.29
C TYR A 142 13.48 15.68 19.29
N ALA A 143 12.96 14.90 20.23
CA ALA A 143 12.27 15.39 21.41
C ALA A 143 12.68 14.51 22.61
N ASP A 144 12.95 15.13 23.77
CA ASP A 144 13.27 14.36 24.98
C ASP A 144 12.07 13.53 25.42
N GLU A 145 10.86 14.08 25.29
CA GLU A 145 9.59 13.42 25.59
C GLU A 145 8.66 13.46 24.36
N PRO A 146 8.77 12.49 23.44
CA PRO A 146 7.87 12.41 22.29
C PRO A 146 6.42 12.25 22.72
N LEU A 147 5.53 12.99 22.09
CA LEU A 147 4.10 12.91 22.36
C LEU A 147 3.49 11.57 21.96
N LEU A 148 3.97 11.00 20.87
CA LEU A 148 3.44 9.76 20.30
C LEU A 148 4.54 8.72 20.20
N LEU A 149 4.40 7.60 20.92
CA LEU A 149 5.31 6.45 20.84
C LEU A 149 4.76 5.31 19.97
N ASN A 150 3.46 5.32 19.70
CA ASN A 150 2.81 4.33 18.83
C ASN A 150 1.88 5.07 17.87
N VAL A 151 2.16 4.93 16.59
CA VAL A 151 1.42 5.60 15.51
C VAL A 151 0.83 4.56 14.58
N GLU A 152 -0.46 4.61 14.34
CA GLU A 152 -1.15 3.77 13.35
C GLU A 152 -1.45 4.58 12.10
N MET A 153 -0.97 4.10 10.94
CA MET A 153 -1.14 4.74 9.64
C MET A 153 -2.39 4.28 8.89
N LYS A 154 -3.32 3.61 9.57
CA LYS A 154 -4.49 2.97 8.96
C LYS A 154 -5.45 3.95 8.29
N ASP A 155 -5.67 5.11 8.89
CA ASP A 155 -6.60 6.13 8.36
C ASP A 155 -6.07 6.86 7.13
N PHE A 156 -4.82 6.61 6.78
CA PHE A 156 -4.20 7.12 5.56
C PHE A 156 -4.32 6.16 4.36
N ILE A 157 -4.98 5.00 4.55
CA ILE A 157 -5.43 4.21 3.42
C ILE A 157 -6.60 4.96 2.79
N HIS A 158 -6.44 5.31 1.54
CA HIS A 158 -7.52 5.80 0.72
C HIS A 158 -8.61 4.73 0.62
N ASP A 159 -9.63 4.84 1.47
CA ASP A 159 -10.90 4.21 1.18
C ASP A 159 -11.40 4.82 -0.12
N GLY A 160 -11.59 3.98 -1.15
CA GLY A 160 -11.80 4.41 -2.53
C GLY A 160 -13.03 5.29 -2.80
N SER A 161 -13.68 5.82 -1.76
CA SER A 161 -14.89 6.62 -1.85
C SER A 161 -14.68 8.15 -1.82
N THR A 162 -13.51 8.64 -1.36
CA THR A 162 -13.26 10.10 -1.25
C THR A 162 -11.79 10.45 -1.45
N VAL A 163 -11.25 10.12 -2.60
CA VAL A 163 -9.88 10.52 -2.87
C VAL A 163 -9.86 11.82 -3.65
N ASN A 164 -9.69 12.92 -2.94
CA ASN A 164 -8.89 14.01 -3.46
C ASN A 164 -7.41 13.57 -3.48
N ARG A 165 -7.08 12.58 -4.31
CA ARG A 165 -5.71 12.50 -4.78
C ARG A 165 -5.49 13.77 -5.57
N PRO A 166 -4.50 14.61 -5.21
CA PRO A 166 -3.99 15.54 -6.20
C PRO A 166 -3.72 14.69 -7.45
N ASN A 167 -4.19 15.12 -8.62
CA ASN A 167 -4.08 14.40 -9.89
C ASN A 167 -2.65 14.00 -10.30
N ASN A 168 -1.69 14.06 -9.40
CA ASN A 168 -0.25 13.91 -9.59
C ASN A 168 0.42 13.01 -8.55
N ALA A 169 -0.33 12.17 -7.79
CA ALA A 169 0.33 11.17 -6.96
C ALA A 169 1.11 10.23 -7.89
N GLN A 170 2.43 10.35 -7.89
CA GLN A 170 3.30 9.46 -8.66
C GLN A 170 3.13 8.05 -8.12
N GLU A 171 2.75 7.14 -9.00
CA GLU A 171 2.76 5.72 -8.68
C GLU A 171 4.21 5.25 -8.52
N ILE A 172 4.45 4.45 -7.50
CA ILE A 172 5.75 3.81 -7.29
C ILE A 172 5.76 2.52 -8.06
N TYR A 173 6.69 2.41 -9.00
CA TYR A 173 6.90 1.20 -9.79
C TYR A 173 8.02 0.37 -9.16
N LEU A 174 7.75 -0.91 -8.96
CA LEU A 174 8.73 -1.87 -8.47
C LEU A 174 9.24 -2.70 -9.63
N LYS A 175 10.57 -2.76 -9.80
CA LYS A 175 11.23 -3.41 -10.94
C LYS A 175 10.70 -4.80 -11.28
N GLU A 176 10.38 -5.60 -10.28
CA GLU A 176 9.87 -6.96 -10.45
C GLU A 176 8.44 -7.03 -10.97
N LEU A 177 7.66 -5.94 -10.89
CA LEU A 177 6.31 -5.86 -11.44
C LEU A 177 6.27 -5.24 -12.84
N GLY A 178 7.43 -4.91 -13.42
CA GLY A 178 7.54 -4.28 -14.73
C GLY A 178 6.92 -2.89 -14.76
N SER A 179 5.94 -2.68 -15.65
CA SER A 179 5.21 -1.41 -15.79
C SER A 179 4.00 -1.28 -14.86
N GLU A 180 3.70 -2.32 -14.06
CA GLU A 180 2.50 -2.34 -13.22
C GLU A 180 2.75 -1.69 -11.87
N SER A 181 1.79 -0.88 -11.41
CA SER A 181 1.87 -0.34 -10.06
C SER A 181 1.55 -1.42 -9.02
N PRO A 182 2.28 -1.48 -7.91
CA PRO A 182 2.01 -2.43 -6.84
C PRO A 182 0.58 -2.34 -6.31
N MET A 183 0.00 -1.15 -6.28
CA MET A 183 -1.38 -0.93 -5.87
C MET A 183 -2.37 -1.60 -6.83
N LEU A 184 -2.18 -1.45 -8.14
CA LEU A 184 -3.03 -2.10 -9.15
C LEU A 184 -2.94 -3.63 -9.03
N VAL A 185 -1.73 -4.19 -8.90
CA VAL A 185 -1.52 -5.62 -8.70
C VAL A 185 -2.25 -6.11 -7.44
N HIS A 186 -2.14 -5.38 -6.33
CA HIS A 186 -2.85 -5.69 -5.09
C HIS A 186 -4.37 -5.68 -5.28
N LEU A 187 -4.92 -4.65 -5.93
CA LEU A 187 -6.35 -4.52 -6.20
C LEU A 187 -6.87 -5.64 -7.11
N ILE A 188 -6.11 -6.02 -8.14
CA ILE A 188 -6.41 -7.17 -9.00
C ILE A 188 -6.52 -8.44 -8.16
N MET A 189 -5.50 -8.76 -7.38
CA MET A 189 -5.46 -9.96 -6.56
C MET A 189 -6.60 -10.00 -5.54
N LYS A 190 -6.88 -8.88 -4.87
CA LYS A 190 -7.99 -8.72 -3.92
C LYS A 190 -9.35 -8.93 -4.60
N SER A 191 -9.53 -8.38 -5.80
CA SER A 191 -10.76 -8.53 -6.60
C SER A 191 -11.00 -9.99 -7.01
N LEU A 192 -9.98 -10.66 -7.54
CA LEU A 192 -10.04 -12.07 -7.90
C LEU A 192 -10.36 -12.96 -6.70
N HIS A 193 -9.74 -12.67 -5.55
CA HIS A 193 -10.02 -13.37 -4.30
C HIS A 193 -11.47 -13.16 -3.83
N LYS A 194 -11.98 -11.92 -3.92
CA LYS A 194 -13.35 -11.55 -3.51
C LYS A 194 -14.40 -12.17 -4.43
N GLU A 195 -14.20 -12.10 -5.74
CA GLU A 195 -15.14 -12.67 -6.73
C GLU A 195 -15.29 -14.18 -6.59
N ASN A 196 -14.23 -14.88 -6.22
CA ASN A 196 -14.23 -16.32 -5.93
C ASN A 196 -14.82 -17.20 -7.06
N LYS A 197 -14.75 -16.76 -8.30
CA LYS A 197 -15.23 -17.54 -9.46
C LYS A 197 -14.34 -18.73 -9.73
N ARG A 198 -14.94 -19.86 -10.11
CA ARG A 198 -14.21 -21.05 -10.58
C ARG A 198 -14.34 -21.17 -12.09
N LYS A 199 -13.31 -20.73 -12.81
CA LYS A 199 -13.21 -20.78 -14.27
C LYS A 199 -12.57 -22.10 -14.72
N VAL A 200 -11.49 -22.50 -14.07
CA VAL A 200 -10.82 -23.78 -14.30
C VAL A 200 -11.46 -24.87 -13.44
N LYS A 201 -11.96 -25.94 -14.07
CA LYS A 201 -12.68 -27.00 -13.37
C LYS A 201 -11.92 -28.32 -13.29
N HIS A 202 -10.95 -28.55 -14.18
CA HIS A 202 -10.27 -29.84 -14.39
C HIS A 202 -8.89 -29.91 -13.68
N ILE A 203 -8.33 -28.79 -13.18
CA ILE A 203 -7.02 -28.77 -12.58
C ILE A 203 -7.12 -28.78 -11.05
N GLY A 204 -6.42 -29.74 -10.45
CA GLY A 204 -6.34 -29.88 -9.00
C GLY A 204 -6.03 -31.31 -8.59
N CYS A 205 -5.84 -31.52 -7.31
CA CYS A 205 -5.64 -32.84 -6.73
C CYS A 205 -6.45 -32.99 -5.45
N LYS A 206 -6.71 -34.26 -5.09
CA LYS A 206 -7.39 -34.62 -3.85
C LYS A 206 -6.73 -35.85 -3.26
N ARG A 207 -6.00 -35.70 -2.17
CA ARG A 207 -5.34 -36.78 -1.46
C ARG A 207 -5.36 -36.51 0.05
N PHE A 208 -5.41 -37.57 0.86
CA PHE A 208 -5.31 -37.49 2.32
C PHE A 208 -6.34 -36.53 2.97
N GLY A 209 -7.54 -36.41 2.40
CA GLY A 209 -8.56 -35.50 2.90
C GLY A 209 -8.30 -34.01 2.60
N ILE A 210 -7.25 -33.70 1.86
CA ILE A 210 -6.94 -32.35 1.37
C ILE A 210 -7.25 -32.30 -0.13
N GLN A 211 -7.89 -31.23 -0.56
CA GLN A 211 -8.10 -30.92 -1.95
C GLN A 211 -7.44 -29.58 -2.28
N TYR A 212 -6.54 -29.58 -3.26
CA TYR A 212 -5.88 -28.38 -3.76
C TYR A 212 -6.29 -28.14 -5.21
N LEU A 213 -6.90 -27.00 -5.47
CA LEU A 213 -7.54 -26.67 -6.74
C LEU A 213 -6.96 -25.41 -7.34
N LEU A 214 -6.80 -25.40 -8.66
CA LEU A 214 -6.65 -24.19 -9.44
C LEU A 214 -8.05 -23.72 -9.87
N LYS A 215 -8.48 -22.55 -9.42
CA LYS A 215 -9.81 -21.99 -9.71
C LYS A 215 -9.84 -21.17 -10.97
N GLY A 216 -8.75 -20.47 -11.27
CA GLY A 216 -8.64 -19.62 -12.44
C GLY A 216 -7.20 -19.22 -12.74
N ILE A 217 -6.95 -18.96 -14.00
CA ILE A 217 -5.72 -18.37 -14.52
C ILE A 217 -6.13 -17.08 -15.20
N TYR A 218 -5.48 -15.99 -14.84
CA TYR A 218 -5.78 -14.66 -15.37
C TYR A 218 -4.51 -14.00 -15.84
N VAL A 219 -4.62 -13.11 -16.82
CA VAL A 219 -3.49 -12.36 -17.38
C VAL A 219 -3.83 -10.87 -17.43
N HIS A 220 -2.87 -10.05 -16.99
CA HIS A 220 -2.90 -8.61 -17.16
C HIS A 220 -1.50 -8.14 -17.53
N ASN A 221 -1.35 -7.61 -18.74
CA ASN A 221 -0.06 -7.20 -19.32
C ASN A 221 0.99 -8.33 -19.20
N ASP A 222 2.10 -8.11 -18.49
CA ASP A 222 3.17 -9.07 -18.31
C ASP A 222 3.09 -9.87 -17.01
N LEU A 223 1.90 -9.90 -16.39
CA LEU A 223 1.65 -10.63 -15.15
C LEU A 223 0.58 -11.70 -15.31
N LEU A 224 0.84 -12.86 -14.70
CA LEU A 224 -0.10 -13.98 -14.58
C LEU A 224 -0.59 -14.11 -13.14
N TYR A 225 -1.87 -14.32 -12.98
CA TYR A 225 -2.49 -14.51 -11.67
C TYR A 225 -3.12 -15.90 -11.59
N LEU A 226 -2.67 -16.67 -10.60
CA LEU A 226 -3.18 -18.02 -10.33
C LEU A 226 -4.04 -17.99 -9.07
N HIS A 227 -5.34 -18.19 -9.22
CA HIS A 227 -6.26 -18.28 -8.09
C HIS A 227 -6.40 -19.72 -7.65
N THR A 228 -5.95 -20.04 -6.45
CA THR A 228 -5.95 -21.39 -5.89
C THR A 228 -6.87 -21.50 -4.67
N GLU A 229 -7.31 -22.70 -4.35
CA GLU A 229 -8.12 -23.02 -3.18
C GLU A 229 -7.65 -24.32 -2.54
N ILE A 230 -7.40 -24.27 -1.23
CA ILE A 230 -7.11 -25.43 -0.40
C ILE A 230 -8.36 -25.75 0.41
N LYS A 231 -8.90 -26.98 0.28
CA LYS A 231 -10.02 -27.48 1.10
C LYS A 231 -9.54 -28.61 1.99
N ASN A 232 -9.60 -28.40 3.27
CA ASN A 232 -9.33 -29.45 4.24
C ASN A 232 -10.62 -30.15 4.63
N GLN A 233 -10.83 -31.35 4.11
CA GLN A 233 -11.98 -32.21 4.41
C GLN A 233 -11.74 -33.12 5.63
N SER A 234 -10.50 -33.12 6.18
CA SER A 234 -10.17 -33.85 7.39
C SER A 234 -10.52 -33.04 8.65
N ASN A 235 -10.47 -33.68 9.79
CA ASN A 235 -10.61 -32.97 11.09
C ASN A 235 -9.29 -32.38 11.59
N VAL A 236 -8.15 -32.86 11.05
CA VAL A 236 -6.82 -32.41 11.44
C VAL A 236 -6.44 -31.16 10.63
N PRO A 237 -5.99 -30.08 11.28
CA PRO A 237 -5.49 -28.92 10.56
C PRO A 237 -4.38 -29.30 9.58
N PHE A 238 -4.27 -28.54 8.50
CA PHE A 238 -3.24 -28.65 7.49
C PHE A 238 -2.35 -27.40 7.57
N ASP A 239 -1.12 -27.59 7.98
CA ASP A 239 -0.13 -26.52 8.07
C ASP A 239 0.71 -26.53 6.78
N VAL A 240 0.62 -25.45 6.01
CA VAL A 240 1.38 -25.30 4.76
C VAL A 240 2.81 -24.92 5.09
N ASP A 241 3.77 -25.70 4.58
CA ASP A 241 5.19 -25.38 4.69
C ASP A 241 5.58 -24.41 3.57
N TYR A 242 5.47 -24.88 2.33
CA TYR A 242 5.73 -24.06 1.14
C TYR A 242 4.92 -24.56 -0.07
N ILE A 243 4.75 -23.64 -1.02
CA ILE A 243 4.15 -23.93 -2.33
C ILE A 243 5.19 -23.56 -3.38
N THR A 244 5.49 -24.50 -4.30
CA THR A 244 6.44 -24.31 -5.38
C THR A 244 5.77 -24.39 -6.73
N PHE A 245 6.32 -23.64 -7.68
CA PHE A 245 5.93 -23.61 -9.08
C PHE A 245 7.16 -24.01 -9.90
N LYS A 246 7.06 -25.10 -10.68
CA LYS A 246 8.21 -25.62 -11.43
C LYS A 246 7.80 -25.98 -12.84
N ILE A 247 8.55 -25.57 -13.84
CA ILE A 247 8.40 -26.08 -15.21
C ILE A 247 9.31 -27.29 -15.34
N VAL A 248 8.73 -28.45 -15.64
CA VAL A 248 9.43 -29.74 -15.73
C VAL A 248 9.08 -30.45 -17.02
N ASP A 249 9.92 -31.38 -17.44
CA ASP A 249 9.63 -32.23 -18.60
C ASP A 249 8.50 -33.22 -18.32
N LYS A 250 7.53 -33.39 -19.26
CA LYS A 250 6.43 -34.36 -19.15
C LYS A 250 6.93 -35.81 -19.15
N LYS A 251 7.99 -36.08 -19.89
CA LYS A 251 8.58 -37.40 -20.01
C LYS A 251 10.04 -37.37 -19.63
N VAL A 252 10.41 -38.09 -18.58
CA VAL A 252 11.79 -38.24 -18.15
C VAL A 252 12.30 -39.57 -18.70
N ALA A 253 13.25 -39.55 -19.61
CA ALA A 253 13.95 -40.75 -20.04
C ALA A 253 14.80 -41.30 -18.87
N LYS A 254 14.86 -42.62 -18.69
CA LYS A 254 15.44 -43.32 -17.52
C LYS A 254 16.89 -42.93 -17.14
N ARG A 255 17.58 -42.10 -17.92
CA ARG A 255 19.00 -41.72 -17.69
C ARG A 255 19.31 -40.25 -17.99
N THR A 256 18.30 -39.36 -18.00
CA THR A 256 18.51 -37.94 -18.29
C THR A 256 18.35 -37.10 -17.00
N ALA A 257 19.21 -36.10 -16.82
CA ALA A 257 19.04 -35.15 -15.77
C ALA A 257 17.74 -34.39 -15.99
N ILE A 258 16.91 -34.29 -14.96
CA ILE A 258 15.66 -33.50 -14.97
C ILE A 258 16.06 -32.03 -14.95
N GLN A 259 15.69 -31.29 -15.96
CA GLN A 259 15.82 -29.82 -15.94
C GLN A 259 14.55 -29.24 -15.32
N GLU A 260 14.68 -28.73 -14.11
CA GLU A 260 13.59 -28.02 -13.43
C GLU A 260 13.86 -26.51 -13.49
N GLN A 261 12.88 -25.74 -13.93
CA GLN A 261 12.90 -24.28 -13.81
C GLN A 261 11.94 -23.88 -12.72
N VAL A 262 12.45 -23.39 -11.62
CA VAL A 262 11.62 -22.87 -10.50
C VAL A 262 11.13 -21.47 -10.85
N LEU A 263 9.84 -21.24 -10.68
CA LEU A 263 9.20 -19.93 -10.80
C LEU A 263 8.86 -19.42 -9.41
N PHE A 264 9.24 -18.18 -9.12
CA PHE A 264 8.97 -17.54 -7.86
C PHE A 264 7.81 -16.56 -8.01
N PRO A 265 6.73 -16.70 -7.20
CA PRO A 265 5.67 -15.70 -7.17
C PRO A 265 6.24 -14.34 -6.77
N LEU A 266 5.86 -13.31 -7.53
CA LEU A 266 6.21 -11.92 -7.22
C LEU A 266 5.41 -11.41 -6.02
N ARG A 267 4.14 -11.85 -5.92
CA ARG A 267 3.20 -11.52 -4.85
C ARG A 267 2.27 -12.69 -4.56
N ALA A 268 1.78 -12.75 -3.33
CA ALA A 268 0.72 -13.65 -2.91
C ALA A 268 -0.29 -12.87 -2.05
N TYR A 269 -1.56 -12.95 -2.41
CA TYR A 269 -2.65 -12.36 -1.63
C TYR A 269 -3.35 -13.46 -0.83
N ASN A 270 -3.52 -13.23 0.47
CA ASN A 270 -4.09 -14.18 1.43
C ASN A 270 -3.37 -15.54 1.40
N TYR A 271 -2.05 -15.52 1.55
CA TYR A 271 -1.26 -16.76 1.59
C TYR A 271 -1.67 -17.62 2.76
N ALA A 272 -2.20 -18.81 2.47
CA ALA A 272 -2.70 -19.72 3.49
C ALA A 272 -1.54 -20.47 4.16
N VAL A 273 -1.20 -20.08 5.39
CA VAL A 273 -0.20 -20.78 6.21
C VAL A 273 -0.81 -21.98 6.91
N ARG A 274 -2.09 -21.92 7.26
CA ARG A 274 -2.82 -22.98 7.97
C ARG A 274 -4.26 -23.04 7.53
N VAL A 275 -4.74 -24.25 7.25
CA VAL A 275 -6.14 -24.54 6.93
C VAL A 275 -6.75 -25.42 8.01
N ALA A 276 -7.64 -24.88 8.80
CA ALA A 276 -8.31 -25.62 9.88
C ALA A 276 -9.13 -26.81 9.34
N GLY A 277 -9.40 -27.79 10.19
CA GLY A 277 -10.22 -28.94 9.83
C GLY A 277 -11.61 -28.50 9.33
N LYS A 278 -12.11 -29.12 8.25
CA LYS A 278 -13.40 -28.79 7.59
C LYS A 278 -13.53 -27.36 7.07
N LYS A 279 -12.40 -26.65 6.88
CA LYS A 279 -12.36 -25.30 6.34
C LYS A 279 -11.66 -25.26 4.97
N SER A 280 -11.80 -24.13 4.30
CA SER A 280 -11.10 -23.85 3.05
C SER A 280 -10.46 -22.47 3.10
N GLU A 281 -9.31 -22.33 2.45
CA GLU A 281 -8.58 -21.08 2.27
C GLU A 281 -8.24 -20.89 0.81
N ARG A 282 -8.15 -19.66 0.39
CA ARG A 282 -7.88 -19.29 -1.00
C ARG A 282 -6.70 -18.35 -1.06
N THR A 283 -5.85 -18.54 -2.05
CA THR A 283 -4.68 -17.69 -2.29
C THR A 283 -4.66 -17.29 -3.77
N VAL A 284 -4.33 -16.04 -4.04
CA VAL A 284 -4.05 -15.56 -5.39
C VAL A 284 -2.55 -15.28 -5.46
N PHE A 285 -1.86 -15.96 -6.37
CA PHE A 285 -0.45 -15.74 -6.68
C PHE A 285 -0.31 -14.87 -7.91
N CYS A 286 0.62 -13.94 -7.89
CA CYS A 286 1.05 -13.16 -9.04
C CYS A 286 2.44 -13.63 -9.45
N LEU A 287 2.59 -14.01 -10.71
CA LEU A 287 3.87 -14.42 -11.31
C LEU A 287 4.16 -13.53 -12.53
N GLN A 288 5.43 -13.39 -12.87
CA GLN A 288 5.78 -12.83 -14.16
C GLN A 288 5.27 -13.75 -15.29
N LYS A 289 4.85 -13.17 -16.39
CA LYS A 289 4.39 -13.91 -17.55
C LYS A 289 5.47 -14.91 -18.03
N PHE A 290 5.04 -16.14 -18.21
CA PHE A 290 5.86 -17.22 -18.77
C PHE A 290 5.04 -18.04 -19.76
N THR A 291 5.71 -18.82 -20.55
CA THR A 291 5.12 -19.83 -21.43
C THR A 291 5.72 -21.19 -21.10
N ILE A 292 4.96 -22.24 -21.35
CA ILE A 292 5.40 -23.61 -21.14
C ILE A 292 5.83 -24.18 -22.51
N PRO A 293 7.12 -24.48 -22.71
CA PRO A 293 7.59 -25.08 -23.96
C PRO A 293 6.94 -26.45 -24.23
N ASP A 294 6.93 -26.86 -25.50
CA ASP A 294 6.44 -28.16 -25.87
C ASP A 294 7.18 -29.29 -25.12
N GLY A 295 6.44 -30.29 -24.70
CA GLY A 295 6.97 -31.41 -23.92
C GLY A 295 7.22 -31.09 -22.44
N LYS A 296 6.93 -29.88 -21.99
CA LYS A 296 6.99 -29.47 -20.57
C LYS A 296 5.62 -29.19 -19.99
N GLN A 297 5.56 -29.10 -18.67
CA GLN A 297 4.35 -28.77 -17.91
C GLN A 297 4.74 -27.94 -16.67
N LEU A 298 3.83 -27.10 -16.20
CA LEU A 298 3.96 -26.46 -14.90
C LEU A 298 3.46 -27.44 -13.83
N VAL A 299 4.30 -27.72 -12.85
CA VAL A 299 3.94 -28.49 -11.65
C VAL A 299 3.81 -27.52 -10.49
N VAL A 300 2.68 -27.58 -9.81
CA VAL A 300 2.42 -26.83 -8.58
C VAL A 300 2.38 -27.83 -7.43
N GLU A 301 3.33 -27.71 -6.52
CA GLU A 301 3.49 -28.58 -5.35
C GLU A 301 3.23 -27.81 -4.08
N MET A 302 2.45 -28.40 -3.17
CA MET A 302 2.21 -27.86 -1.84
C MET A 302 2.62 -28.91 -0.81
N ASN A 303 3.51 -28.53 0.08
CA ASN A 303 4.05 -29.41 1.13
C ASN A 303 3.48 -29.06 2.49
N GLU A 304 3.22 -30.09 3.27
CA GLU A 304 2.77 -29.97 4.65
C GLU A 304 3.96 -29.85 5.60
N LYS A 305 3.91 -28.91 6.53
CA LYS A 305 4.92 -28.74 7.58
C LYS A 305 4.88 -29.92 8.54
N ASN A 306 6.03 -30.60 8.68
CA ASN A 306 6.17 -31.78 9.56
C ASN A 306 5.16 -32.90 9.27
N GLY A 307 4.66 -32.99 8.04
CA GLY A 307 3.67 -33.97 7.62
C GLY A 307 3.94 -34.56 6.24
N GLY A 308 3.11 -35.51 5.81
CA GLY A 308 3.24 -36.21 4.53
C GLY A 308 2.07 -36.02 3.57
N ARG A 309 1.14 -35.08 3.86
CA ARG A 309 -0.05 -34.85 3.02
C ARG A 309 0.22 -33.90 1.84
N HIS A 310 1.30 -34.16 1.08
CA HIS A 310 1.66 -33.35 -0.07
C HIS A 310 0.57 -33.36 -1.13
N GLN A 311 0.41 -32.24 -1.80
CA GLN A 311 -0.52 -32.04 -2.90
C GLN A 311 0.22 -31.56 -4.13
N THR A 312 -0.08 -32.14 -5.28
CA THR A 312 0.56 -31.78 -6.55
C THR A 312 -0.47 -31.81 -7.67
N PHE A 313 -0.49 -30.78 -8.48
CA PHE A 313 -1.22 -30.76 -9.75
C PHE A 313 -0.38 -30.16 -10.87
N THR A 314 -0.77 -30.43 -12.10
CA THR A 314 -0.09 -29.94 -13.30
C THR A 314 -0.97 -28.97 -14.07
N VAL A 315 -0.32 -28.03 -14.75
CA VAL A 315 -0.94 -27.07 -15.67
C VAL A 315 -0.23 -27.20 -17.01
N GLU A 316 -1.00 -27.34 -18.07
CA GLU A 316 -0.51 -27.46 -19.43
C GLU A 316 -0.40 -26.09 -20.12
N ASN A 317 0.35 -26.00 -21.22
CA ASN A 317 0.43 -24.76 -21.98
C ASN A 317 -0.94 -24.31 -22.51
N GLU A 318 -1.80 -25.26 -22.89
CA GLU A 318 -3.17 -24.97 -23.34
C GLU A 318 -4.00 -24.26 -22.29
N ASP A 319 -3.82 -24.59 -21.01
CA ASP A 319 -4.52 -23.95 -19.90
C ASP A 319 -4.05 -22.50 -19.72
N LEU A 320 -2.74 -22.25 -19.91
CA LEU A 320 -2.19 -20.90 -19.84
C LEU A 320 -2.66 -20.01 -21.00
N VAL A 321 -2.71 -20.56 -22.20
CA VAL A 321 -3.18 -19.84 -23.40
C VAL A 321 -4.65 -19.45 -23.27
N GLN A 322 -5.43 -20.23 -22.53
CA GLN A 322 -6.85 -19.96 -22.23
C GLN A 322 -7.03 -19.07 -20.98
N ALA A 323 -5.97 -18.47 -20.44
CA ALA A 323 -6.06 -17.55 -19.33
C ALA A 323 -7.03 -16.40 -19.62
N GLU A 324 -7.87 -16.04 -18.67
CA GLU A 324 -8.83 -14.95 -18.80
C GLU A 324 -8.11 -13.61 -18.74
N THR A 325 -8.31 -12.77 -19.76
CA THR A 325 -7.73 -11.42 -19.78
C THR A 325 -8.49 -10.50 -18.83
N ILE A 326 -7.76 -9.80 -17.96
CA ILE A 326 -8.34 -8.82 -17.04
C ILE A 326 -8.39 -7.47 -17.75
N ASN A 327 -9.38 -7.25 -18.60
CA ASN A 327 -9.56 -5.97 -19.31
C ASN A 327 -10.51 -5.01 -18.60
N GLU A 328 -11.38 -5.53 -17.71
CA GLU A 328 -12.40 -4.75 -17.02
C GLU A 328 -12.59 -5.27 -15.59
N LEU A 329 -11.63 -5.06 -14.73
CA LEU A 329 -11.91 -5.14 -13.31
C LEU A 329 -12.75 -3.92 -12.94
N ARG A 330 -14.05 -4.12 -12.77
CA ARG A 330 -14.84 -3.23 -11.93
C ARG A 330 -14.29 -3.36 -10.52
N VAL A 331 -13.25 -2.61 -10.25
CA VAL A 331 -12.71 -2.47 -8.90
C VAL A 331 -13.79 -1.75 -8.08
N ARG A 332 -14.55 -2.52 -7.34
CA ARG A 332 -15.53 -2.03 -6.37
C ARG A 332 -15.01 -2.27 -4.96
#